data_4fa6e8a242872b85c5014709deb0da72
#
_entry.id   4fa6e8a242872b85c5014709deb0da72
#
_cell.length_a   1.000
_cell.length_b   1.000
_cell.length_c   1.000
_cell.angle_alpha   90.00
_cell.angle_beta   90.00
_cell.angle_gamma   90.00
#
_symmetry.space_group_name_H-M   'P 1'
#
loop_
_entity.id
_entity.type
_entity.pdbx_description
1 polymer ?
#
loop_
_entity_poly.entity_id
_entity_poly.type
_entity_poly.pdbx_seq_one_letter_code
_entity_poly.pdbx_strand_id
1 'polypeptide(L)'
;LNTKKHKMTKLVLFNKPYGVHSQFKKDHDGMITLADFIDDKTMRVAGRLDKDSEGLLLLTDNGRLNHAITTPPTAKNAKDKYTKCAKAYLVQVENIATNVQIQALEQGVMLKDGKTLPAKVQKLDENELPIRLWQRNPPVRQRVNIPTTWLKITIVEGKNRQIRRMVAHVGLPCLRLIRSQIGIWQLNGLAVGESRVLQLDQQTLLKLGLSAQPTPKKNKPTNLISSNTKGAVNPKSGKTHLKKSSWRG
;
A
#
# COMPACT_ATOMS: atom_id res chain seq x y z
N LEU A 1 38.65 -16.37 -4.04
CA LEU A 1 37.54 -15.71 -4.78
C LEU A 1 36.37 -15.57 -3.83
N ASN A 2 36.22 -14.35 -3.26
CA ASN A 2 35.20 -14.03 -2.28
C ASN A 2 33.91 -13.68 -3.07
N THR A 3 33.09 -14.68 -3.40
CA THR A 3 31.80 -14.49 -4.01
C THR A 3 30.86 -13.86 -2.99
N LYS A 4 30.75 -12.54 -3.01
CA LYS A 4 29.68 -11.83 -2.28
C LYS A 4 28.35 -12.43 -2.69
N LYS A 5 27.75 -13.28 -1.85
CA LYS A 5 26.36 -13.73 -2.01
C LYS A 5 25.48 -12.48 -2.15
N HIS A 6 25.07 -12.16 -3.35
CA HIS A 6 24.13 -11.07 -3.59
C HIS A 6 22.81 -11.44 -2.89
N LYS A 7 22.43 -10.64 -1.92
CA LYS A 7 21.20 -10.84 -1.15
C LYS A 7 20.02 -10.69 -2.10
N MET A 8 19.33 -11.79 -2.39
CA MET A 8 18.09 -11.78 -3.15
C MET A 8 17.00 -11.06 -2.36
N THR A 9 16.16 -10.30 -3.04
CA THR A 9 15.00 -9.65 -2.44
C THR A 9 13.78 -10.52 -2.66
N LYS A 10 13.08 -10.85 -1.60
CA LYS A 10 11.80 -11.56 -1.69
C LYS A 10 10.67 -10.60 -2.02
N LEU A 11 9.84 -10.98 -2.98
CA LEU A 11 8.56 -10.34 -3.29
C LEU A 11 7.48 -11.41 -3.31
N VAL A 12 6.50 -11.28 -2.43
CA VAL A 12 5.34 -12.17 -2.39
C VAL A 12 4.17 -11.49 -3.11
N LEU A 13 3.62 -12.18 -4.09
CA LEU A 13 2.33 -11.87 -4.71
C LEU A 13 1.27 -12.70 -3.98
N PHE A 14 0.25 -12.06 -3.45
CA PHE A 14 -0.83 -12.73 -2.72
C PHE A 14 -2.18 -12.31 -3.28
N ASN A 15 -3.02 -13.28 -3.63
CA ASN A 15 -4.41 -13.01 -3.99
C ASN A 15 -5.26 -12.95 -2.72
N LYS A 16 -5.36 -11.75 -2.15
CA LYS A 16 -6.05 -11.53 -0.89
C LYS A 16 -7.56 -11.78 -1.00
N PRO A 17 -8.13 -12.71 -0.23
CA PRO A 17 -9.58 -12.90 -0.17
C PRO A 17 -10.31 -11.68 0.41
N TYR A 18 -11.62 -11.61 0.14
CA TYR A 18 -12.55 -10.75 0.87
C TYR A 18 -12.53 -11.10 2.38
N GLY A 19 -12.71 -10.11 3.24
CA GLY A 19 -12.76 -10.31 4.68
C GLY A 19 -11.40 -10.40 5.40
N VAL A 20 -10.31 -10.53 4.65
CA VAL A 20 -8.95 -10.64 5.22
C VAL A 20 -8.34 -9.26 5.42
N HIS A 21 -7.76 -9.01 6.60
CA HIS A 21 -7.05 -7.78 6.94
C HIS A 21 -5.61 -7.80 6.39
N SER A 22 -5.15 -6.68 5.80
CA SER A 22 -3.79 -6.53 5.26
C SER A 22 -2.77 -6.24 6.36
N GLN A 23 -2.73 -7.10 7.40
CA GLN A 23 -1.80 -7.06 8.53
C GLN A 23 -1.59 -8.47 9.08
N PHE A 24 -0.47 -8.70 9.79
CA PHE A 24 -0.19 -9.99 10.43
C PHE A 24 -0.76 -10.09 11.84
N LYS A 25 -0.79 -8.96 12.57
CA LYS A 25 -1.30 -8.94 13.94
C LYS A 25 -2.81 -9.10 13.93
N LYS A 26 -3.32 -9.97 14.80
CA LYS A 26 -4.75 -10.09 15.14
C LYS A 26 -5.03 -9.15 16.31
N ASP A 27 -5.99 -8.26 16.16
CA ASP A 27 -6.36 -7.30 17.20
C ASP A 27 -7.49 -7.85 18.10
N HIS A 28 -8.19 -8.89 17.64
CA HIS A 28 -9.23 -9.62 18.40
C HIS A 28 -9.39 -11.05 17.85
N ASP A 29 -10.02 -11.91 18.60
CA ASP A 29 -10.34 -13.28 18.19
C ASP A 29 -11.30 -13.30 17.00
N GLY A 30 -11.13 -14.29 16.13
CA GLY A 30 -11.91 -14.43 14.89
C GLY A 30 -11.49 -13.47 13.75
N MET A 31 -10.51 -12.59 13.98
CA MET A 31 -9.96 -11.74 12.91
C MET A 31 -9.09 -12.57 11.96
N ILE A 32 -9.45 -12.57 10.68
CA ILE A 32 -8.66 -13.20 9.62
C ILE A 32 -7.64 -12.19 9.10
N THR A 33 -6.36 -12.55 9.10
CA THR A 33 -5.24 -11.69 8.76
C THR A 33 -4.30 -12.38 7.77
N LEU A 34 -3.22 -11.72 7.39
CA LEU A 34 -2.17 -12.32 6.54
C LEU A 34 -1.46 -13.49 7.23
N ALA A 35 -1.46 -13.55 8.56
CA ALA A 35 -0.86 -14.66 9.31
C ALA A 35 -1.56 -16.01 9.09
N ASP A 36 -2.80 -15.98 8.62
CA ASP A 36 -3.56 -17.19 8.30
C ASP A 36 -3.22 -17.75 6.90
N PHE A 37 -2.41 -17.02 6.09
CA PHE A 37 -2.06 -17.38 4.71
C PHE A 37 -0.57 -17.33 4.41
N ILE A 38 0.22 -16.58 5.18
CA ILE A 38 1.63 -16.30 4.91
C ILE A 38 2.44 -16.53 6.19
N ASP A 39 3.33 -17.53 6.15
CA ASP A 39 4.14 -17.92 7.33
C ASP A 39 5.26 -16.91 7.62
N ASP A 40 5.87 -16.31 6.59
CA ASP A 40 6.99 -15.37 6.74
C ASP A 40 6.50 -14.01 7.24
N LYS A 41 6.43 -13.86 8.55
CA LYS A 41 6.00 -12.62 9.24
C LYS A 41 7.00 -11.46 9.12
N THR A 42 8.17 -11.69 8.54
CA THR A 42 9.16 -10.61 8.29
C THR A 42 8.81 -9.77 7.08
N MET A 43 7.89 -10.26 6.23
CA MET A 43 7.39 -9.56 5.06
C MET A 43 6.58 -8.31 5.42
N ARG A 44 6.79 -7.24 4.68
CA ARG A 44 6.08 -5.97 4.82
C ARG A 44 5.13 -5.76 3.66
N VAL A 45 3.90 -5.39 3.96
CA VAL A 45 2.88 -5.09 2.95
C VAL A 45 3.28 -3.84 2.15
N ALA A 46 3.33 -3.98 0.82
CA ALA A 46 3.57 -2.88 -0.10
C ALA A 46 2.25 -2.36 -0.68
N GLY A 47 1.58 -1.52 0.10
CA GLY A 47 0.27 -0.95 -0.23
C GLY A 47 -0.90 -1.84 0.17
N ARG A 48 -1.52 -1.51 1.29
CA ARG A 48 -2.66 -2.25 1.86
C ARG A 48 -3.85 -2.32 0.89
N LEU A 49 -4.65 -3.36 1.06
CA LEU A 49 -6.03 -3.45 0.61
C LEU A 49 -6.94 -3.43 1.84
N ASP A 50 -8.10 -2.81 1.69
CA ASP A 50 -9.12 -2.83 2.73
C ASP A 50 -9.65 -4.25 2.95
N LYS A 51 -10.26 -4.52 4.11
CA LYS A 51 -10.88 -5.81 4.44
C LYS A 51 -11.89 -6.26 3.38
N ASP A 52 -12.69 -5.30 2.88
CA ASP A 52 -13.74 -5.52 1.88
C ASP A 52 -13.26 -5.44 0.42
N SER A 53 -11.95 -5.42 0.19
CA SER A 53 -11.32 -5.43 -1.13
C SER A 53 -10.53 -6.72 -1.34
N GLU A 54 -10.48 -7.18 -2.58
CA GLU A 54 -9.89 -8.47 -2.98
C GLU A 54 -8.71 -8.27 -3.94
N GLY A 55 -7.95 -9.32 -4.18
CA GLY A 55 -6.98 -9.40 -5.26
C GLY A 55 -5.54 -9.13 -4.84
N LEU A 56 -4.75 -8.65 -5.78
CA LEU A 56 -3.29 -8.59 -5.67
C LEU A 56 -2.82 -7.72 -4.50
N LEU A 57 -2.16 -8.35 -3.55
CA LEU A 57 -1.41 -7.72 -2.47
C LEU A 57 0.07 -8.10 -2.62
N LEU A 58 0.95 -7.11 -2.55
CA LEU A 58 2.39 -7.33 -2.58
C LEU A 58 2.97 -7.22 -1.18
N LEU A 59 3.90 -8.14 -0.85
CA LEU A 59 4.69 -8.08 0.37
C LEU A 59 6.17 -8.25 0.01
N THR A 60 7.06 -7.58 0.71
CA THR A 60 8.50 -7.68 0.46
C THR A 60 9.31 -7.50 1.74
N ASP A 61 10.49 -8.12 1.79
CA ASP A 61 11.51 -7.92 2.82
C ASP A 61 12.37 -6.66 2.56
N ASN A 62 12.20 -6.01 1.41
CA ASN A 62 13.01 -4.87 0.98
C ASN A 62 12.25 -3.55 1.13
N GLY A 63 12.69 -2.71 2.09
CA GLY A 63 12.05 -1.42 2.37
C GLY A 63 12.11 -0.43 1.20
N ARG A 64 13.13 -0.50 0.33
CA ARG A 64 13.24 0.38 -0.84
C ARG A 64 12.24 -0.02 -1.93
N LEU A 65 12.09 -1.31 -2.16
CA LEU A 65 11.08 -1.83 -3.08
C LEU A 65 9.68 -1.46 -2.58
N ASN A 66 9.42 -1.65 -1.29
CA ASN A 66 8.17 -1.26 -0.65
C ASN A 66 7.87 0.23 -0.89
N HIS A 67 8.85 1.10 -0.59
CA HIS A 67 8.72 2.54 -0.80
C HIS A 67 8.47 2.89 -2.28
N ALA A 68 9.19 2.27 -3.21
CA ALA A 68 8.99 2.51 -4.64
C ALA A 68 7.61 2.12 -5.15
N ILE A 69 7.02 1.04 -4.61
CA ILE A 69 5.66 0.58 -4.96
C ILE A 69 4.59 1.48 -4.35
N THR A 70 4.80 1.97 -3.12
CA THR A 70 3.77 2.67 -2.35
C THR A 70 3.77 4.19 -2.54
N THR A 71 4.90 4.78 -2.92
CA THR A 71 5.03 6.23 -3.05
C THR A 71 4.43 6.71 -4.38
N PRO A 72 3.44 7.63 -4.35
CA PRO A 72 2.89 8.23 -5.56
C PRO A 72 3.96 8.95 -6.40
N PRO A 73 3.76 9.07 -7.73
CA PRO A 73 4.66 9.84 -8.58
C PRO A 73 4.63 11.32 -8.20
N THR A 74 5.79 11.95 -8.25
CA THR A 74 5.94 13.41 -8.16
C THR A 74 6.22 13.98 -9.55
N ALA A 75 6.00 15.29 -9.74
CA ALA A 75 6.25 15.95 -11.02
C ALA A 75 7.67 15.69 -11.60
N LYS A 76 8.68 15.56 -10.73
CA LYS A 76 10.08 15.30 -11.12
C LYS A 76 10.34 13.88 -11.64
N ASN A 77 9.47 12.90 -11.36
CA ASN A 77 9.69 11.49 -11.71
C ASN A 77 8.43 10.79 -12.25
N ALA A 78 7.51 11.54 -12.81
CA ALA A 78 6.20 11.05 -13.26
C ALA A 78 6.31 9.94 -14.32
N LYS A 79 7.23 10.07 -15.31
CA LYS A 79 7.36 9.09 -16.40
C LYS A 79 7.75 7.70 -15.92
N ASP A 80 8.72 7.58 -14.99
CA ASP A 80 9.22 6.28 -14.51
C ASP A 80 8.32 5.61 -13.49
N LYS A 81 7.54 6.38 -12.74
CA LYS A 81 6.68 5.87 -11.68
C LYS A 81 5.31 5.40 -12.14
N TYR A 82 4.81 5.88 -13.29
CA TYR A 82 3.55 5.38 -13.84
C TYR A 82 3.57 3.86 -14.03
N THR A 83 4.70 3.33 -14.46
CA THR A 83 4.88 1.88 -14.62
C THR A 83 5.04 1.10 -13.33
N LYS A 84 5.54 1.72 -12.25
CA LYS A 84 5.90 1.02 -11.00
C LYS A 84 4.83 1.03 -9.93
N CYS A 85 4.08 2.10 -9.80
CA CYS A 85 3.08 2.27 -8.74
C CYS A 85 1.64 2.38 -9.24
N ALA A 86 1.41 2.34 -10.54
CA ALA A 86 0.06 2.26 -11.11
C ALA A 86 -0.66 1.01 -10.57
N LYS A 87 -1.89 1.19 -10.14
CA LYS A 87 -2.72 0.12 -9.59
C LYS A 87 -3.99 0.02 -10.42
N ALA A 88 -4.19 -1.14 -11.05
CA ALA A 88 -5.40 -1.41 -11.80
C ALA A 88 -6.38 -2.22 -10.94
N TYR A 89 -7.62 -1.81 -11.00
CA TYR A 89 -8.72 -2.42 -10.26
C TYR A 89 -9.84 -2.83 -11.23
N LEU A 90 -10.42 -3.98 -10.98
CA LEU A 90 -11.70 -4.39 -11.54
C LEU A 90 -12.78 -4.02 -10.52
N VAL A 91 -13.72 -3.22 -10.95
CA VAL A 91 -14.73 -2.61 -10.08
C VAL A 91 -16.10 -2.96 -10.63
N GLN A 92 -16.85 -3.78 -9.90
CA GLN A 92 -18.27 -3.97 -10.17
C GLN A 92 -19.06 -2.88 -9.47
N VAL A 93 -19.86 -2.14 -10.24
CA VAL A 93 -20.69 -1.06 -9.71
C VAL A 93 -22.17 -1.34 -10.01
N GLU A 94 -23.06 -0.83 -9.17
CA GLU A 94 -24.50 -0.78 -9.49
C GLU A 94 -24.74 0.23 -10.61
N ASN A 95 -25.76 -0.02 -11.40
CA ASN A 95 -26.20 0.75 -12.55
C ASN A 95 -25.31 0.62 -13.81
N ILE A 96 -25.84 1.07 -14.93
CA ILE A 96 -25.12 1.18 -16.18
C ILE A 96 -24.28 2.46 -16.15
N ALA A 97 -22.94 2.30 -16.17
CA ALA A 97 -22.04 3.44 -16.22
C ALA A 97 -22.18 4.19 -17.57
N THR A 98 -22.41 5.50 -17.50
CA THR A 98 -22.51 6.40 -18.65
C THR A 98 -21.13 6.97 -19.01
N ASN A 99 -20.99 7.44 -20.25
CA ASN A 99 -19.75 8.08 -20.69
C ASN A 99 -19.42 9.35 -19.89
N VAL A 100 -20.42 10.10 -19.44
CA VAL A 100 -20.23 11.30 -18.60
C VAL A 100 -19.60 10.91 -17.26
N GLN A 101 -20.09 9.84 -16.63
CA GLN A 101 -19.52 9.35 -15.36
C GLN A 101 -18.09 8.82 -15.54
N ILE A 102 -17.82 8.12 -16.64
CA ILE A 102 -16.49 7.64 -16.99
C ILE A 102 -15.52 8.82 -17.17
N GLN A 103 -15.88 9.83 -17.96
CA GLN A 103 -15.09 11.03 -18.17
C GLN A 103 -14.80 11.77 -16.86
N ALA A 104 -15.80 11.88 -15.97
CA ALA A 104 -15.61 12.50 -14.67
C ALA A 104 -14.57 11.76 -13.82
N LEU A 105 -14.59 10.42 -13.81
CA LEU A 105 -13.58 9.61 -13.13
C LEU A 105 -12.19 9.81 -13.76
N GLU A 106 -12.09 9.91 -15.08
CA GLU A 106 -10.83 10.12 -15.81
C GLU A 106 -10.21 11.48 -15.54
N GLN A 107 -11.03 12.53 -15.41
CA GLN A 107 -10.58 13.88 -15.09
C GLN A 107 -10.21 14.07 -13.60
N GLY A 108 -10.57 13.09 -12.79
CA GLY A 108 -10.45 13.14 -11.34
C GLY A 108 -11.60 13.91 -10.68
N VAL A 109 -12.07 13.38 -9.57
CA VAL A 109 -13.24 13.87 -8.82
C VAL A 109 -12.83 14.55 -7.51
N MET A 110 -13.64 15.49 -7.04
CA MET A 110 -13.41 16.18 -5.76
C MET A 110 -13.92 15.29 -4.62
N LEU A 111 -13.01 14.81 -3.78
CA LEU A 111 -13.33 14.08 -2.57
C LEU A 111 -13.11 14.97 -1.34
N LYS A 112 -13.56 14.54 -0.16
CA LYS A 112 -13.39 15.30 1.10
C LYS A 112 -11.94 15.68 1.41
N ASP A 113 -10.99 14.84 0.99
CA ASP A 113 -9.54 15.01 1.17
C ASP A 113 -8.83 15.54 -0.09
N GLY A 114 -9.55 16.28 -0.92
CA GLY A 114 -9.08 16.95 -2.12
C GLY A 114 -9.31 16.20 -3.42
N LYS A 115 -9.08 16.88 -4.54
CA LYS A 115 -9.25 16.32 -5.88
C LYS A 115 -8.33 15.12 -6.09
N THR A 116 -8.86 14.07 -6.73
CA THR A 116 -8.07 12.92 -7.13
C THR A 116 -7.24 13.24 -8.38
N LEU A 117 -6.13 12.54 -8.54
CA LEU A 117 -5.41 12.57 -9.82
C LEU A 117 -6.25 11.94 -10.92
N PRO A 118 -6.01 12.30 -12.20
CA PRO A 118 -6.62 11.64 -13.34
C PRO A 118 -6.45 10.13 -13.29
N ALA A 119 -7.49 9.39 -13.67
CA ALA A 119 -7.48 7.94 -13.76
C ALA A 119 -7.60 7.48 -15.21
N LYS A 120 -7.23 6.23 -15.50
CA LYS A 120 -7.64 5.57 -16.75
C LYS A 120 -8.83 4.70 -16.43
N VAL A 121 -9.92 4.87 -17.17
CA VAL A 121 -11.15 4.11 -16.94
C VAL A 121 -11.58 3.42 -18.24
N GLN A 122 -11.91 2.17 -18.14
CA GLN A 122 -12.42 1.35 -19.25
C GLN A 122 -13.64 0.58 -18.77
N LYS A 123 -14.76 0.68 -19.51
CA LYS A 123 -15.90 -0.19 -19.34
C LYS A 123 -15.56 -1.57 -19.91
N LEU A 124 -15.85 -2.62 -19.18
CA LEU A 124 -15.58 -4.00 -19.58
C LEU A 124 -16.90 -4.78 -19.69
N ASP A 125 -16.95 -5.70 -20.64
CA ASP A 125 -17.89 -6.80 -20.62
C ASP A 125 -17.46 -7.82 -19.55
N GLU A 126 -18.42 -8.46 -18.87
CA GLU A 126 -18.10 -9.47 -17.84
C GLU A 126 -17.37 -10.68 -18.43
N ASN A 127 -17.65 -11.03 -19.68
CA ASN A 127 -16.98 -12.12 -20.39
C ASN A 127 -15.56 -11.77 -20.86
N GLU A 128 -15.19 -10.49 -20.86
CA GLU A 128 -13.88 -9.97 -21.29
C GLU A 128 -12.97 -9.56 -20.13
N LEU A 129 -13.32 -9.96 -18.91
CA LEU A 129 -12.49 -9.61 -17.74
C LEU A 129 -11.09 -10.25 -17.89
N PRO A 130 -10.02 -9.50 -17.57
CA PRO A 130 -8.63 -9.98 -17.76
C PRO A 130 -8.22 -11.06 -16.77
N ILE A 131 -9.13 -11.46 -15.88
CA ILE A 131 -8.95 -12.56 -14.93
C ILE A 131 -10.22 -13.40 -14.86
N ARG A 132 -10.08 -14.69 -14.57
CA ARG A 132 -11.22 -15.52 -14.22
C ARG A 132 -11.67 -15.14 -12.81
N LEU A 133 -12.94 -14.71 -12.68
CA LEU A 133 -13.51 -14.38 -11.39
C LEU A 133 -13.72 -15.65 -10.55
N TRP A 134 -13.43 -15.54 -9.26
CA TRP A 134 -13.76 -16.57 -8.27
C TRP A 134 -15.05 -16.21 -7.54
N GLN A 135 -15.72 -17.23 -7.01
CA GLN A 135 -16.87 -17.03 -6.16
C GLN A 135 -16.43 -16.34 -4.86
N ARG A 136 -17.03 -15.19 -4.57
CA ARG A 136 -16.75 -14.47 -3.31
C ARG A 136 -17.55 -15.06 -2.16
N ASN A 137 -16.94 -15.17 -0.99
CA ASN A 137 -17.63 -15.53 0.25
C ASN A 137 -17.47 -14.37 1.28
N PRO A 138 -18.58 -13.77 1.80
CA PRO A 138 -19.97 -13.96 1.37
C PRO A 138 -20.20 -13.49 -0.07
N PRO A 139 -21.24 -13.97 -0.76
CA PRO A 139 -21.56 -13.56 -2.12
C PRO A 139 -21.73 -12.04 -2.26
N VAL A 140 -21.52 -11.52 -3.47
CA VAL A 140 -21.81 -10.12 -3.76
C VAL A 140 -23.33 -9.92 -3.67
N ARG A 141 -23.76 -8.97 -2.84
CA ARG A 141 -25.20 -8.62 -2.77
C ARG A 141 -25.58 -7.95 -4.09
N GLN A 142 -26.38 -8.63 -4.87
CA GLN A 142 -26.96 -8.08 -6.09
C GLN A 142 -28.47 -7.82 -5.85
N ARG A 143 -28.97 -6.71 -6.39
CA ARG A 143 -30.39 -6.40 -6.43
C ARG A 143 -30.93 -6.87 -7.77
N VAL A 144 -31.93 -7.72 -7.76
CA VAL A 144 -32.43 -8.45 -8.95
C VAL A 144 -32.76 -7.51 -10.13
N ASN A 145 -33.28 -6.30 -9.85
CA ASN A 145 -33.74 -5.36 -10.87
C ASN A 145 -32.75 -4.21 -11.15
N ILE A 146 -31.52 -4.27 -10.60
CA ILE A 146 -30.53 -3.21 -10.83
C ILE A 146 -29.37 -3.81 -11.64
N PRO A 147 -29.15 -3.31 -12.87
CA PRO A 147 -28.04 -3.77 -13.69
C PRO A 147 -26.71 -3.41 -13.04
N THR A 148 -25.65 -4.12 -13.42
CA THR A 148 -24.29 -3.81 -12.97
C THR A 148 -23.38 -3.54 -14.16
N THR A 149 -22.29 -2.81 -13.89
CA THR A 149 -21.23 -2.54 -14.87
C THR A 149 -19.88 -2.92 -14.28
N TRP A 150 -19.04 -3.57 -15.07
CA TRP A 150 -17.63 -3.73 -14.74
C TRP A 150 -16.81 -2.59 -15.34
N LEU A 151 -15.95 -2.02 -14.50
CA LEU A 151 -15.00 -0.98 -14.86
C LEU A 151 -13.59 -1.44 -14.53
N LYS A 152 -12.63 -1.23 -15.44
CA LYS A 152 -11.20 -1.27 -15.12
C LYS A 152 -10.74 0.15 -14.83
N ILE A 153 -10.36 0.42 -13.58
CA ILE A 153 -9.90 1.74 -13.15
C ILE A 153 -8.44 1.64 -12.76
N THR A 154 -7.58 2.45 -13.40
CA THR A 154 -6.15 2.51 -13.10
C THR A 154 -5.80 3.87 -12.51
N ILE A 155 -5.22 3.87 -11.31
CA ILE A 155 -4.76 5.05 -10.58
C ILE A 155 -3.28 4.94 -10.22
N VAL A 156 -2.62 6.08 -9.99
CA VAL A 156 -1.20 6.16 -9.60
C VAL A 156 -1.00 6.60 -8.15
N GLU A 157 -2.05 6.95 -7.47
CA GLU A 157 -2.09 7.33 -6.05
C GLU A 157 -2.79 6.25 -5.21
N GLY A 158 -3.05 6.51 -3.92
CA GLY A 158 -3.67 5.52 -3.03
C GLY A 158 -4.22 6.17 -1.78
N LYS A 159 -5.20 7.09 -1.93
CA LYS A 159 -5.94 7.65 -0.79
C LYS A 159 -6.80 6.56 -0.14
N ASN A 160 -7.16 6.75 1.13
CA ASN A 160 -8.02 5.80 1.83
C ASN A 160 -9.33 5.55 1.06
N ARG A 161 -9.65 4.29 0.78
CA ARG A 161 -10.86 3.83 0.07
C ARG A 161 -11.14 4.60 -1.22
N GLN A 162 -10.09 5.01 -1.92
CA GLN A 162 -10.17 5.97 -3.03
C GLN A 162 -11.14 5.54 -4.13
N ILE A 163 -10.96 4.35 -4.70
CA ILE A 163 -11.81 3.85 -5.80
C ILE A 163 -13.29 3.84 -5.39
N ARG A 164 -13.61 3.31 -4.20
CA ARG A 164 -14.99 3.25 -3.71
C ARG A 164 -15.63 4.64 -3.58
N ARG A 165 -14.84 5.62 -3.11
CA ARG A 165 -15.31 7.01 -2.99
C ARG A 165 -15.45 7.68 -4.35
N MET A 166 -14.53 7.40 -5.29
CA MET A 166 -14.59 7.95 -6.65
C MET A 166 -15.85 7.49 -7.38
N VAL A 167 -16.11 6.18 -7.41
CA VAL A 167 -17.29 5.65 -8.11
C VAL A 167 -18.59 6.07 -7.41
N ALA A 168 -18.63 6.09 -6.08
CA ALA A 168 -19.79 6.59 -5.34
C ALA A 168 -20.06 8.09 -5.62
N HIS A 169 -19.01 8.91 -5.77
CA HIS A 169 -19.12 10.34 -6.08
C HIS A 169 -19.84 10.60 -7.40
N VAL A 170 -19.66 9.73 -8.40
CA VAL A 170 -20.34 9.83 -9.69
C VAL A 170 -21.65 9.03 -9.74
N GLY A 171 -22.18 8.57 -8.60
CA GLY A 171 -23.46 7.86 -8.51
C GLY A 171 -23.40 6.37 -8.90
N LEU A 172 -22.22 5.75 -8.82
CA LEU A 172 -22.00 4.34 -9.11
C LEU A 172 -21.56 3.58 -7.84
N PRO A 173 -22.49 3.04 -7.01
CA PRO A 173 -22.13 2.30 -5.81
C PRO A 173 -21.25 1.07 -6.11
N CYS A 174 -20.13 0.94 -5.39
CA CYS A 174 -19.20 -0.17 -5.58
C CYS A 174 -19.69 -1.44 -4.88
N LEU A 175 -19.95 -2.48 -5.65
CA LEU A 175 -20.34 -3.82 -5.16
C LEU A 175 -19.15 -4.71 -4.88
N ARG A 176 -18.20 -4.78 -5.82
CA ARG A 176 -16.99 -5.60 -5.74
C ARG A 176 -15.77 -4.81 -6.19
N LEU A 177 -14.64 -4.99 -5.49
CA LEU A 177 -13.39 -4.30 -5.80
C LEU A 177 -12.24 -5.29 -5.75
N ILE A 178 -11.61 -5.53 -6.90
CA ILE A 178 -10.50 -6.47 -7.05
C ILE A 178 -9.29 -5.72 -7.61
N ARG A 179 -8.18 -5.67 -6.89
CA ARG A 179 -6.95 -5.15 -7.45
C ARG A 179 -6.28 -6.22 -8.31
N SER A 180 -6.27 -6.02 -9.63
CA SER A 180 -5.73 -6.99 -10.60
C SER A 180 -4.25 -6.77 -10.90
N GLN A 181 -3.71 -5.54 -10.68
CA GLN A 181 -2.35 -5.21 -11.05
C GLN A 181 -1.75 -4.11 -10.15
N ILE A 182 -0.45 -4.21 -9.88
CA ILE A 182 0.40 -3.17 -9.28
C ILE A 182 1.67 -3.09 -10.12
N GLY A 183 1.90 -1.95 -10.80
CA GLY A 183 3.04 -1.78 -11.70
C GLY A 183 3.09 -2.89 -12.75
N ILE A 184 4.18 -3.65 -12.77
CA ILE A 184 4.38 -4.78 -13.69
C ILE A 184 3.80 -6.10 -13.17
N TRP A 185 3.43 -6.19 -11.90
CA TRP A 185 2.92 -7.42 -11.28
C TRP A 185 1.42 -7.52 -11.46
N GLN A 186 0.98 -8.67 -11.90
CA GLN A 186 -0.41 -8.98 -12.20
C GLN A 186 -0.87 -10.20 -11.41
N LEU A 187 -2.19 -10.30 -11.24
CA LEU A 187 -2.83 -11.39 -10.50
C LEU A 187 -2.84 -12.73 -11.26
N ASN A 188 -2.45 -12.72 -12.50
CA ASN A 188 -2.56 -13.83 -13.47
C ASN A 188 -2.31 -15.21 -12.88
N GLY A 189 -3.32 -16.08 -12.96
CA GLY A 189 -3.25 -17.50 -12.60
C GLY A 189 -3.03 -17.76 -11.11
N LEU A 190 -3.14 -16.74 -10.23
CA LEU A 190 -3.03 -16.91 -8.79
C LEU A 190 -4.42 -17.11 -8.19
N ALA A 191 -4.71 -18.29 -7.65
CA ALA A 191 -6.00 -18.56 -7.03
C ALA A 191 -6.24 -17.71 -5.77
N VAL A 192 -7.51 -17.52 -5.39
CA VAL A 192 -7.84 -16.75 -4.20
C VAL A 192 -7.29 -17.42 -2.93
N GLY A 193 -6.62 -16.66 -2.07
CA GLY A 193 -5.91 -17.17 -0.89
C GLY A 193 -4.53 -17.75 -1.18
N GLU A 194 -4.13 -17.85 -2.45
CA GLU A 194 -2.81 -18.36 -2.85
C GLU A 194 -1.76 -17.24 -2.87
N SER A 195 -0.50 -17.63 -2.61
CA SER A 195 0.65 -16.74 -2.69
C SER A 195 1.74 -17.35 -3.59
N ARG A 196 2.49 -16.46 -4.27
CA ARG A 196 3.66 -16.81 -5.09
C ARG A 196 4.85 -15.97 -4.65
N VAL A 197 5.97 -16.62 -4.35
CA VAL A 197 7.22 -15.96 -3.96
C VAL A 197 8.11 -15.78 -5.19
N LEU A 198 8.53 -14.54 -5.44
CA LEU A 198 9.55 -14.19 -6.44
C LEU A 198 10.85 -13.82 -5.73
N GLN A 199 11.96 -14.29 -6.28
CA GLN A 199 13.30 -13.90 -5.85
C GLN A 199 13.85 -12.89 -6.87
N LEU A 200 14.00 -11.64 -6.44
CA LEU A 200 14.47 -10.55 -7.29
C LEU A 200 15.98 -10.35 -7.05
N ASP A 201 16.76 -10.51 -8.11
CA ASP A 201 18.18 -10.19 -8.09
C ASP A 201 18.45 -8.70 -8.22
N GLN A 202 19.71 -8.31 -8.07
CA GLN A 202 20.13 -6.91 -8.15
C GLN A 202 19.86 -6.30 -9.53
N GLN A 203 19.98 -7.08 -10.61
CA GLN A 203 19.74 -6.59 -11.96
C GLN A 203 18.26 -6.27 -12.17
N THR A 204 17.37 -7.14 -11.69
CA THR A 204 15.92 -6.91 -11.72
C THR A 204 15.55 -5.66 -10.94
N LEU A 205 16.14 -5.47 -9.74
CA LEU A 205 15.91 -4.26 -8.95
C LEU A 205 16.39 -2.99 -9.68
N LEU A 206 17.53 -3.05 -10.36
CA LEU A 206 18.04 -1.93 -11.17
C LEU A 206 17.11 -1.60 -12.34
N LYS A 207 16.60 -2.61 -13.05
CA LYS A 207 15.59 -2.43 -14.12
C LYS A 207 14.31 -1.77 -13.60
N LEU A 208 13.98 -2.02 -12.32
CA LEU A 208 12.89 -1.34 -11.61
C LEU A 208 13.30 0.06 -11.11
N GLY A 209 14.52 0.55 -11.45
CA GLY A 209 15.05 1.85 -11.02
C GLY A 209 15.38 1.92 -9.53
N LEU A 210 15.65 0.77 -8.92
CA LEU A 210 16.14 0.68 -7.55
C LEU A 210 17.65 0.50 -7.56
N SER A 211 18.40 1.57 -7.31
CA SER A 211 19.87 1.51 -7.23
C SER A 211 20.35 0.53 -6.15
N ALA A 212 21.57 0.02 -6.29
CA ALA A 212 22.23 -0.80 -5.28
C ALA A 212 22.15 -0.16 -3.88
N GLN A 213 22.02 -0.98 -2.84
CA GLN A 213 22.02 -0.45 -1.46
C GLN A 213 23.33 0.28 -1.21
N PRO A 214 23.31 1.49 -0.65
CA PRO A 214 24.54 2.04 -0.07
C PRO A 214 24.99 1.07 1.03
N THR A 215 26.25 0.65 0.98
CA THR A 215 26.86 -0.08 2.09
C THR A 215 26.63 0.71 3.36
N PRO A 216 26.19 0.07 4.47
CA PRO A 216 26.06 0.78 5.73
C PRO A 216 27.40 1.46 6.04
N LYS A 217 27.39 2.78 6.21
CA LYS A 217 28.55 3.51 6.66
C LYS A 217 28.96 2.88 8.00
N LYS A 218 30.14 2.26 8.07
CA LYS A 218 30.75 1.86 9.33
C LYS A 218 30.79 3.11 10.19
N ASN A 219 30.06 3.14 11.27
CA ASN A 219 30.17 4.19 12.28
C ASN A 219 31.64 4.19 12.72
N LYS A 220 32.36 5.28 12.52
CA LYS A 220 33.68 5.48 13.12
C LYS A 220 33.49 5.37 14.63
N PRO A 221 34.38 4.63 15.34
CA PRO A 221 34.31 4.63 16.79
C PRO A 221 34.52 6.07 17.26
N THR A 222 33.57 6.57 18.03
CA THR A 222 33.69 7.85 18.73
C THR A 222 34.80 7.65 19.78
N ASN A 223 35.96 8.26 19.57
CA ASN A 223 36.99 8.37 20.57
C ASN A 223 36.44 9.13 21.77
N LEU A 224 36.19 8.42 22.86
CA LEU A 224 35.97 9.02 24.16
C LEU A 224 37.29 9.66 24.59
N ILE A 225 37.37 10.97 24.46
CA ILE A 225 38.43 11.77 25.09
C ILE A 225 38.09 11.84 26.58
N SER A 226 38.84 11.08 27.36
CA SER A 226 38.88 11.24 28.82
C SER A 226 39.60 12.56 29.16
N SER A 227 38.83 13.56 29.58
CA SER A 227 39.40 14.76 30.23
C SER A 227 39.33 14.58 31.74
N ASN A 228 40.49 14.18 32.30
CA ASN A 228 40.82 14.43 33.69
C ASN A 228 41.05 15.91 33.89
N THR A 229 40.27 16.57 34.75
CA THR A 229 40.69 17.80 35.44
C THR A 229 40.27 17.76 36.89
N LYS A 230 41.31 17.88 37.71
CA LYS A 230 41.30 18.02 39.17
C LYS A 230 40.74 19.35 39.61
N GLY A 231 39.96 19.35 40.69
CA GLY A 231 40.00 20.15 41.88
C GLY A 231 39.92 21.66 41.87
N ALA A 232 38.97 22.19 42.63
CA ALA A 232 39.11 23.26 43.68
C ALA A 232 37.70 23.60 44.22
N VAL A 233 37.42 23.24 45.39
CA VAL A 233 37.16 23.91 46.67
C VAL A 233 36.39 25.26 46.61
N ASN A 234 35.12 25.20 47.07
CA ASN A 234 34.29 25.98 48.03
C ASN A 234 34.56 27.50 48.24
N PRO A 235 33.66 28.28 48.95
CA PRO A 235 32.27 28.10 49.39
C PRO A 235 31.36 29.38 49.37
N LYS A 236 30.10 29.17 49.84
CA LYS A 236 29.19 30.10 50.59
C LYS A 236 28.36 31.17 49.82
N SER A 237 27.10 31.18 49.95
CA SER A 237 26.05 31.80 50.78
C SER A 237 24.77 31.86 49.97
N GLY A 238 23.59 31.48 50.37
CA GLY A 238 22.83 31.83 51.52
C GLY A 238 21.68 32.79 51.16
N LYS A 239 20.43 32.34 51.35
CA LYS A 239 19.15 33.02 51.59
C LYS A 239 18.05 32.64 50.59
N THR A 240 17.14 31.77 51.03
CA THR A 240 15.81 32.02 51.68
C THR A 240 14.93 33.05 51.02
N HIS A 241 13.77 32.63 50.64
CA HIS A 241 12.39 33.01 51.00
C HIS A 241 11.42 32.72 49.85
N LEU A 242 10.44 31.94 50.13
CA LEU A 242 9.05 32.05 50.56
C LEU A 242 8.02 32.11 49.44
N LYS A 243 7.20 31.05 49.41
CA LYS A 243 5.73 30.94 49.36
C LYS A 243 4.89 32.04 48.68
N LYS A 244 3.98 31.56 47.86
CA LYS A 244 2.51 31.64 47.97
C LYS A 244 1.92 31.09 46.65
N SER A 245 1.18 30.03 46.61
CA SER A 245 -0.24 29.76 46.90
C SER A 245 -1.23 30.66 46.15
N SER A 246 -2.10 29.94 45.52
CA SER A 246 -3.59 30.07 45.43
C SER A 246 -4.08 30.51 44.05
N TRP A 247 -4.87 29.67 43.44
CA TRP A 247 -6.32 29.55 43.45
C TRP A 247 -7.02 30.25 42.28
N ARG A 248 -7.81 29.45 41.57
CA ARG A 248 -9.15 29.70 40.96
C ARG A 248 -9.25 30.60 39.72
N GLY A 249 -9.97 30.00 38.79
CA GLY A 249 -10.72 30.54 37.70
C GLY A 249 -11.03 29.44 36.73
#